data_937f0a545a95841dcf027f5c3d5f8f57
#
_entry.id   937f0a545a95841dcf027f5c3d5f8f57
#
_cell.length_a   1.000
_cell.length_b   1.000
_cell.length_c   1.000
_cell.angle_alpha   90.00
_cell.angle_beta   90.00
_cell.angle_gamma   90.00
#
_symmetry.space_group_name_H-M   'P 1'
#
loop_
_entity.id
_entity.type
_entity.pdbx_description
1 polymer ?
#
loop_
_entity_poly.entity_id
_entity_poly.type
_entity_poly.pdbx_seq_one_letter_code
_entity_poly.pdbx_strand_id
1 'polypeptide(L)'
;MDFFNKLLKFNDLSDVGSWASIVGLAVSAITVIMLIGIKRRFIFRSSVESHQKKLGVQANELSASLSDFSKNKTDIDELLALVDVELRMIQRGAKDDLARDVKKARSQIKSYSSKSIISNECANKTEANAREIKTLLTVIVAQFEHVKKDLMVGAN
;
A
#
# COMPACT_ATOMS: atom_id res chain seq x y z
N MET A 1 -24.94 5.76 -43.55
CA MET A 1 -24.81 7.21 -43.88
C MET A 1 -25.76 8.10 -43.10
N ASP A 2 -26.76 7.56 -42.41
CA ASP A 2 -27.79 8.34 -41.70
C ASP A 2 -27.31 9.00 -40.37
N PHE A 3 -26.28 8.44 -39.74
CA PHE A 3 -25.76 8.97 -38.49
C PHE A 3 -25.07 10.33 -38.68
N PHE A 4 -24.28 10.51 -39.75
CA PHE A 4 -23.62 11.76 -40.09
C PHE A 4 -24.62 12.84 -40.54
N ASN A 5 -25.69 12.48 -41.27
CA ASN A 5 -26.73 13.43 -41.66
C ASN A 5 -27.58 13.89 -40.47
N LYS A 6 -27.72 13.06 -39.42
CA LYS A 6 -28.42 13.41 -38.20
C LYS A 6 -27.58 14.37 -37.33
N LEU A 7 -26.25 14.23 -37.36
CA LEU A 7 -25.31 15.13 -36.69
C LEU A 7 -25.25 16.52 -37.34
N LEU A 8 -25.43 16.61 -38.66
CA LEU A 8 -25.44 17.89 -39.42
C LEU A 8 -26.75 18.65 -39.31
N LYS A 9 -27.81 18.05 -38.77
CA LYS A 9 -29.13 18.69 -38.52
C LYS A 9 -29.25 19.36 -37.14
N PHE A 10 -28.15 19.45 -36.36
CA PHE A 10 -28.13 20.26 -35.15
C PHE A 10 -28.12 21.76 -35.52
N ASN A 11 -29.33 22.29 -35.68
CA ASN A 11 -29.55 23.71 -36.02
C ASN A 11 -29.34 24.65 -34.80
N ASP A 12 -28.95 24.10 -33.65
CA ASP A 12 -28.63 24.87 -32.46
C ASP A 12 -27.14 24.72 -32.08
N LEU A 13 -26.34 25.73 -32.45
CA LEU A 13 -24.94 25.83 -32.03
C LEU A 13 -24.78 25.76 -30.50
N SER A 14 -25.82 26.07 -29.74
CA SER A 14 -25.86 26.00 -28.28
C SER A 14 -25.84 24.57 -27.76
N ASP A 15 -26.53 23.65 -28.41
CA ASP A 15 -26.57 22.22 -28.00
C ASP A 15 -25.23 21.53 -28.27
N VAL A 16 -24.58 21.83 -29.39
CA VAL A 16 -23.24 21.29 -29.69
C VAL A 16 -22.21 21.80 -28.68
N GLY A 17 -22.31 23.08 -28.29
CA GLY A 17 -21.45 23.67 -27.26
C GLY A 17 -21.62 23.00 -25.88
N SER A 18 -22.87 22.72 -25.51
CA SER A 18 -23.18 22.02 -24.24
C SER A 18 -22.64 20.61 -24.20
N TRP A 19 -22.81 19.84 -25.28
CA TRP A 19 -22.27 18.48 -25.40
C TRP A 19 -20.73 18.46 -25.40
N ALA A 20 -20.09 19.40 -26.11
CA ALA A 20 -18.64 19.52 -26.12
C ALA A 20 -18.09 19.83 -24.71
N SER A 21 -18.79 20.66 -23.93
CA SER A 21 -18.44 20.98 -22.56
C SER A 21 -18.56 19.77 -21.64
N ILE A 22 -19.61 18.94 -21.76
CA ILE A 22 -19.80 17.73 -20.96
C ILE A 22 -18.69 16.70 -21.28
N VAL A 23 -18.40 16.49 -22.55
CA VAL A 23 -17.32 15.58 -22.98
C VAL A 23 -15.97 16.10 -22.50
N GLY A 24 -15.69 17.40 -22.62
CA GLY A 24 -14.47 18.02 -22.11
C GLY A 24 -14.30 17.84 -20.59
N LEU A 25 -15.38 18.00 -19.83
CA LEU A 25 -15.38 17.76 -18.38
C LEU A 25 -15.07 16.29 -18.04
N ALA A 26 -15.69 15.36 -18.76
CA ALA A 26 -15.46 13.93 -18.57
C ALA A 26 -14.00 13.55 -18.86
N VAL A 27 -13.44 14.01 -19.98
CA VAL A 27 -12.03 13.80 -20.34
C VAL A 27 -11.10 14.38 -19.27
N SER A 28 -11.39 15.60 -18.80
CA SER A 28 -10.61 16.25 -17.74
C SER A 28 -10.63 15.44 -16.44
N ALA A 29 -11.79 14.96 -16.04
CA ALA A 29 -11.92 14.12 -14.82
C ALA A 29 -11.12 12.82 -14.94
N ILE A 30 -11.19 12.13 -16.09
CA ILE A 30 -10.41 10.91 -16.35
C ILE A 30 -8.91 11.22 -16.30
N THR A 31 -8.48 12.31 -16.91
CA THR A 31 -7.07 12.73 -16.92
C THR A 31 -6.56 12.99 -15.51
N VAL A 32 -7.33 13.67 -14.67
CA VAL A 32 -6.97 13.93 -13.26
C VAL A 32 -6.83 12.61 -12.48
N ILE A 33 -7.76 11.67 -12.65
CA ILE A 33 -7.70 10.36 -12.01
C ILE A 33 -6.43 9.60 -12.43
N MET A 34 -6.11 9.62 -13.73
CA MET A 34 -4.89 8.99 -14.27
C MET A 34 -3.61 9.63 -13.69
N LEU A 35 -3.56 10.96 -13.62
CA LEU A 35 -2.41 11.70 -13.07
C LEU A 35 -2.18 11.38 -11.59
N ILE A 36 -3.25 11.28 -10.79
CA ILE A 36 -3.15 10.86 -9.38
C ILE A 36 -2.57 9.44 -9.28
N GLY A 37 -2.99 8.54 -10.13
CA GLY A 37 -2.47 7.17 -10.20
C GLY A 37 -0.97 7.12 -10.55
N ILE A 38 -0.55 7.89 -11.54
CA ILE A 38 0.86 7.98 -11.97
C ILE A 38 1.72 8.59 -10.86
N LYS A 39 1.27 9.70 -10.25
CA LYS A 39 1.98 10.35 -9.14
C LYS A 39 2.21 9.41 -7.97
N ARG A 40 1.19 8.63 -7.56
CA ARG A 40 1.33 7.65 -6.47
C ARG A 40 2.38 6.57 -6.80
N ARG A 41 2.38 6.07 -8.04
CA ARG A 41 3.36 5.07 -8.49
C ARG A 41 4.78 5.64 -8.51
N PHE A 42 4.93 6.86 -8.99
CA PHE A 42 6.24 7.52 -9.04
C PHE A 42 6.82 7.73 -7.63
N ILE A 43 6.01 8.26 -6.69
CA ILE A 43 6.42 8.46 -5.30
C ILE A 43 6.80 7.12 -4.66
N PHE A 44 6.00 6.06 -4.87
CA PHE A 44 6.32 4.75 -4.34
C PHE A 44 7.65 4.21 -4.91
N ARG A 45 7.85 4.31 -6.22
CA ARG A 45 9.09 3.88 -6.88
C ARG A 45 10.32 4.57 -6.33
N SER A 46 10.25 5.89 -6.13
CA SER A 46 11.38 6.67 -5.58
C SER A 46 11.66 6.38 -4.11
N SER A 47 10.71 5.82 -3.38
CA SER A 47 10.82 5.50 -1.94
C SER A 47 11.02 4.02 -1.63
N VAL A 48 11.00 3.12 -2.63
CA VAL A 48 11.15 1.66 -2.46
C VAL A 48 12.38 1.31 -1.62
N GLU A 49 13.52 1.87 -1.95
CA GLU A 49 14.78 1.60 -1.24
C GLU A 49 14.75 2.08 0.21
N SER A 50 14.15 3.25 0.46
CA SER A 50 13.96 3.77 1.81
C SER A 50 13.04 2.89 2.64
N HIS A 51 11.93 2.44 2.07
CA HIS A 51 10.99 1.53 2.73
C HIS A 51 11.62 0.17 3.03
N GLN A 52 12.36 -0.39 2.07
CA GLN A 52 13.10 -1.64 2.24
C GLN A 52 14.10 -1.55 3.39
N LYS A 53 14.93 -0.49 3.40
CA LYS A 53 15.94 -0.28 4.46
C LYS A 53 15.30 -0.15 5.83
N LYS A 54 14.26 0.67 5.96
CA LYS A 54 13.55 0.88 7.23
C LYS A 54 12.91 -0.40 7.74
N LEU A 55 12.17 -1.13 6.90
CA LEU A 55 11.57 -2.40 7.26
C LEU A 55 12.62 -3.45 7.62
N GLY A 56 13.76 -3.48 6.92
CA GLY A 56 14.86 -4.38 7.22
C GLY A 56 15.45 -4.12 8.61
N VAL A 57 15.68 -2.86 8.96
CA VAL A 57 16.14 -2.46 10.29
C VAL A 57 15.12 -2.88 11.36
N GLN A 58 13.84 -2.53 11.17
CA GLN A 58 12.77 -2.87 12.12
C GLN A 58 12.58 -4.40 12.28
N ALA A 59 12.72 -5.18 11.20
CA ALA A 59 12.66 -6.64 11.27
C ALA A 59 13.83 -7.24 12.06
N ASN A 60 15.02 -6.64 11.95
CA ASN A 60 16.19 -7.06 12.73
C ASN A 60 16.06 -6.67 14.20
N GLU A 61 15.60 -5.46 14.50
CA GLU A 61 15.32 -5.02 15.89
C GLU A 61 14.26 -5.90 16.53
N LEU A 62 13.18 -6.22 15.80
CA LEU A 62 12.15 -7.15 16.27
C LEU A 62 12.75 -8.54 16.55
N SER A 63 13.65 -9.01 15.67
CA SER A 63 14.34 -10.29 15.88
C SER A 63 15.20 -10.31 17.14
N ALA A 64 15.91 -9.21 17.43
CA ALA A 64 16.69 -9.04 18.63
C ALA A 64 15.82 -9.00 19.90
N SER A 65 14.71 -8.24 19.86
CA SER A 65 13.77 -8.15 20.98
C SER A 65 13.05 -9.46 21.27
N LEU A 66 12.85 -10.30 20.25
CA LEU A 66 12.26 -11.65 20.40
C LEU A 66 13.19 -12.67 21.08
N SER A 67 14.47 -12.38 21.23
CA SER A 67 15.40 -13.27 21.97
C SER A 67 15.06 -13.37 23.46
N ASP A 68 14.51 -12.33 24.04
CA ASP A 68 13.96 -12.30 25.41
C ASP A 68 12.58 -11.63 25.42
N PHE A 69 11.61 -12.36 24.84
CA PHE A 69 10.25 -11.89 24.64
C PHE A 69 9.60 -11.39 25.92
N SER A 70 9.86 -12.09 27.04
CA SER A 70 9.22 -11.77 28.33
C SER A 70 9.63 -10.40 28.87
N LYS A 71 10.88 -10.01 28.69
CA LYS A 71 11.40 -8.72 29.13
C LYS A 71 11.06 -7.58 28.16
N ASN A 72 11.07 -7.88 26.88
CA ASN A 72 10.99 -6.86 25.81
C ASN A 72 9.58 -6.66 25.26
N LYS A 73 8.53 -7.06 25.99
CA LYS A 73 7.12 -6.96 25.52
C LYS A 73 6.74 -5.55 25.09
N THR A 74 7.15 -4.54 25.86
CA THR A 74 6.84 -3.13 25.57
C THR A 74 7.55 -2.67 24.32
N ASP A 75 8.82 -3.01 24.15
CA ASP A 75 9.64 -2.64 22.99
C ASP A 75 9.09 -3.30 21.72
N ILE A 76 8.63 -4.56 21.84
CA ILE A 76 7.97 -5.27 20.73
C ILE A 76 6.67 -4.58 20.32
N ASP A 77 5.85 -4.13 21.29
CA ASP A 77 4.61 -3.39 21.01
C ASP A 77 4.90 -2.07 20.27
N GLU A 78 5.91 -1.33 20.70
CA GLU A 78 6.32 -0.07 20.06
C GLU A 78 6.87 -0.31 18.66
N LEU A 79 7.73 -1.31 18.48
CA LEU A 79 8.27 -1.68 17.17
C LEU A 79 7.16 -2.09 16.21
N LEU A 80 6.21 -2.90 16.65
CA LEU A 80 5.08 -3.32 15.82
C LEU A 80 4.18 -2.14 15.44
N ALA A 81 4.01 -1.15 16.30
CA ALA A 81 3.28 0.07 15.98
C ALA A 81 4.01 0.88 14.88
N LEU A 82 5.33 1.03 14.97
CA LEU A 82 6.15 1.69 13.95
C LEU A 82 6.10 0.94 12.62
N VAL A 83 6.18 -0.38 12.66
CA VAL A 83 6.03 -1.26 11.48
C VAL A 83 4.66 -1.07 10.83
N ASP A 84 3.54 -1.02 11.57
CA ASP A 84 2.20 -0.78 10.97
C ASP A 84 2.15 0.57 10.24
N VAL A 85 2.78 1.61 10.79
CA VAL A 85 2.85 2.92 10.11
C VAL A 85 3.61 2.80 8.79
N GLU A 86 4.77 2.14 8.77
CA GLU A 86 5.56 1.95 7.55
C GLU A 86 4.81 1.09 6.52
N LEU A 87 4.22 -0.03 6.94
CA LEU A 87 3.40 -0.89 6.08
C LEU A 87 2.18 -0.16 5.50
N ARG A 88 1.60 0.80 6.24
CA ARG A 88 0.50 1.64 5.73
C ARG A 88 0.95 2.55 4.60
N MET A 89 2.17 3.08 4.66
CA MET A 89 2.72 3.89 3.57
C MET A 89 2.99 3.03 2.35
N ILE A 90 3.60 1.86 2.53
CA ILE A 90 3.88 0.89 1.48
C ILE A 90 2.58 0.42 0.80
N GLN A 91 1.54 0.13 1.56
CA GLN A 91 0.25 -0.35 1.04
C GLN A 91 -0.38 0.60 0.01
N ARG A 92 -0.10 1.90 0.09
CA ARG A 92 -0.65 2.90 -0.86
C ARG A 92 -0.07 2.78 -2.26
N GLY A 93 1.13 2.21 -2.38
CA GLY A 93 1.84 2.08 -3.66
C GLY A 93 2.10 0.64 -4.10
N ALA A 94 2.01 -0.30 -3.14
CA ALA A 94 2.22 -1.72 -3.40
C ALA A 94 1.15 -2.30 -4.32
N LYS A 95 1.54 -3.30 -5.12
CA LYS A 95 0.68 -4.04 -6.03
C LYS A 95 0.88 -5.54 -5.85
N ASP A 96 -0.03 -6.30 -6.43
CA ASP A 96 0.03 -7.74 -6.58
C ASP A 96 0.37 -8.46 -5.26
N ASP A 97 1.35 -9.31 -5.28
CA ASP A 97 1.77 -10.13 -4.14
C ASP A 97 2.26 -9.28 -2.97
N LEU A 98 3.04 -8.22 -3.24
CA LEU A 98 3.50 -7.30 -2.20
C LEU A 98 2.32 -6.64 -1.46
N ALA A 99 1.28 -6.21 -2.18
CA ALA A 99 0.09 -5.62 -1.57
C ALA A 99 -0.66 -6.61 -0.68
N ARG A 100 -0.74 -7.88 -1.11
CA ARG A 100 -1.37 -8.96 -0.35
C ARG A 100 -0.62 -9.24 0.95
N ASP A 101 0.70 -9.36 0.88
CA ASP A 101 1.52 -9.70 2.04
C ASP A 101 1.62 -8.54 3.04
N VAL A 102 1.70 -7.31 2.56
CA VAL A 102 1.58 -6.10 3.40
C VAL A 102 0.22 -6.06 4.11
N LYS A 103 -0.88 -6.37 3.43
CA LYS A 103 -2.21 -6.42 4.04
C LYS A 103 -2.30 -7.50 5.11
N LYS A 104 -1.71 -8.69 4.84
CA LYS A 104 -1.65 -9.81 5.78
C LYS A 104 -0.85 -9.44 7.04
N ALA A 105 0.34 -8.87 6.88
CA ALA A 105 1.18 -8.44 7.98
C ALA A 105 0.46 -7.40 8.87
N ARG A 106 -0.17 -6.40 8.27
CA ARG A 106 -0.97 -5.40 9.00
C ARG A 106 -2.15 -6.01 9.75
N SER A 107 -2.82 -6.99 9.16
CA SER A 107 -3.92 -7.71 9.82
C SER A 107 -3.42 -8.45 11.06
N GLN A 108 -2.26 -9.11 10.97
CA GLN A 108 -1.66 -9.83 12.09
C GLN A 108 -1.18 -8.88 13.19
N ILE A 109 -0.56 -7.74 12.86
CA ILE A 109 -0.18 -6.72 13.84
C ILE A 109 -1.41 -6.19 14.58
N LYS A 110 -2.50 -5.93 13.87
CA LYS A 110 -3.76 -5.51 14.51
C LYS A 110 -4.32 -6.58 15.43
N SER A 111 -4.31 -7.85 15.00
CA SER A 111 -4.75 -8.99 15.81
C SER A 111 -3.89 -9.12 17.07
N TYR A 112 -2.57 -9.00 16.93
CA TYR A 112 -1.63 -9.02 18.05
C TYR A 112 -1.89 -7.90 19.05
N SER A 113 -2.18 -6.69 18.57
CA SER A 113 -2.42 -5.49 19.40
C SER A 113 -3.85 -5.38 19.92
N SER A 114 -4.81 -6.22 19.43
CA SER A 114 -6.21 -6.12 19.82
C SER A 114 -6.42 -6.63 21.24
N LYS A 115 -7.09 -5.82 22.05
CA LYS A 115 -7.58 -6.27 23.36
C LYS A 115 -8.80 -7.16 23.16
N SER A 116 -8.83 -8.32 23.81
CA SER A 116 -10.04 -9.14 23.87
C SER A 116 -11.13 -8.38 24.66
N ILE A 117 -12.33 -8.35 24.11
CA ILE A 117 -13.49 -7.71 24.77
C ILE A 117 -13.90 -8.48 26.04
N ILE A 118 -13.54 -9.75 26.14
CA ILE A 118 -13.99 -10.66 27.21
C ILE A 118 -12.95 -10.81 28.33
N SER A 119 -11.67 -10.64 28.02
CA SER A 119 -10.59 -10.66 29.01
C SER A 119 -9.74 -9.41 28.81
N ASN A 120 -9.43 -8.69 29.91
CA ASN A 120 -8.53 -7.52 29.88
C ASN A 120 -7.09 -7.87 29.44
N GLU A 121 -6.83 -9.12 29.11
CA GLU A 121 -5.58 -9.62 28.59
C GLU A 121 -5.60 -9.69 27.06
N CYS A 122 -4.54 -9.22 26.44
CA CYS A 122 -4.33 -9.37 25.00
C CYS A 122 -4.00 -10.85 24.70
N ALA A 123 -5.03 -11.68 24.57
CA ALA A 123 -4.91 -13.13 24.33
C ALA A 123 -3.99 -13.49 23.13
N ASN A 124 -3.79 -12.53 22.21
CA ASN A 124 -3.00 -12.72 21.00
C ASN A 124 -1.53 -12.22 21.13
N LYS A 125 -1.15 -11.62 22.26
CA LYS A 125 0.24 -11.16 22.50
C LYS A 125 1.14 -12.34 22.90
N THR A 126 1.37 -13.23 21.96
CA THR A 126 2.25 -14.40 22.13
C THR A 126 3.53 -14.23 21.33
N GLU A 127 4.60 -14.87 21.82
CA GLU A 127 5.87 -14.92 21.10
C GLU A 127 5.70 -15.54 19.69
N ALA A 128 4.86 -16.56 19.58
CA ALA A 128 4.58 -17.23 18.31
C ALA A 128 3.99 -16.26 17.27
N ASN A 129 3.01 -15.45 17.67
CA ASN A 129 2.41 -14.45 16.79
C ASN A 129 3.40 -13.36 16.39
N ALA A 130 4.24 -12.89 17.32
CA ALA A 130 5.27 -11.92 17.01
C ALA A 130 6.34 -12.48 16.05
N ARG A 131 6.72 -13.76 16.18
CA ARG A 131 7.62 -14.47 15.25
C ARG A 131 6.99 -14.64 13.87
N GLU A 132 5.69 -14.90 13.78
CA GLU A 132 4.98 -14.98 12.50
C GLU A 132 4.98 -13.63 11.78
N ILE A 133 4.72 -12.53 12.52
CA ILE A 133 4.81 -11.17 11.98
C ILE A 133 6.22 -10.89 11.45
N LYS A 134 7.27 -11.21 12.24
CA LYS A 134 8.65 -11.04 11.81
C LYS A 134 8.96 -11.83 10.53
N THR A 135 8.46 -13.03 10.39
CA THR A 135 8.63 -13.82 9.17
C THR A 135 7.99 -13.15 7.96
N LEU A 136 6.77 -12.62 8.10
CA LEU A 136 6.11 -11.86 7.04
C LEU A 136 6.90 -10.59 6.66
N LEU A 137 7.44 -9.86 7.63
CA LEU A 137 8.29 -8.70 7.34
C LEU A 137 9.52 -9.08 6.53
N THR A 138 10.16 -10.20 6.85
CA THR A 138 11.31 -10.70 6.09
C THR A 138 10.92 -11.04 4.64
N VAL A 139 9.75 -11.65 4.43
CA VAL A 139 9.22 -11.93 3.08
C VAL A 139 8.97 -10.63 2.32
N ILE A 140 8.34 -9.64 2.95
CA ILE A 140 8.08 -8.32 2.35
C ILE A 140 9.39 -7.63 1.95
N VAL A 141 10.42 -7.64 2.83
CA VAL A 141 11.74 -7.08 2.53
C VAL A 141 12.39 -7.78 1.32
N ALA A 142 12.28 -9.10 1.24
CA ALA A 142 12.79 -9.85 0.09
C ALA A 142 12.04 -9.52 -1.22
N GLN A 143 10.73 -9.32 -1.15
CA GLN A 143 9.93 -8.92 -2.32
C GLN A 143 10.32 -7.53 -2.85
N PHE A 144 10.77 -6.62 -1.99
CA PHE A 144 11.29 -5.32 -2.45
C PHE A 144 12.50 -5.44 -3.38
N GLU A 145 13.34 -6.47 -3.21
CA GLU A 145 14.45 -6.74 -4.14
C GLU A 145 13.95 -7.10 -5.53
N HIS A 146 12.87 -7.88 -5.63
CA HIS A 146 12.24 -8.20 -6.92
C HIS A 146 11.64 -6.94 -7.56
N VAL A 147 10.89 -6.16 -6.79
CA VAL A 147 10.31 -4.90 -7.28
C VAL A 147 11.40 -3.94 -7.77
N LYS A 148 12.53 -3.85 -7.05
CA LYS A 148 13.68 -3.02 -7.46
C LYS A 148 14.28 -3.51 -8.78
N LYS A 149 14.46 -4.81 -8.97
CA LYS A 149 14.95 -5.40 -10.23
C LYS A 149 14.01 -5.10 -11.40
N ASP A 150 12.69 -5.29 -11.20
CA ASP A 150 11.69 -5.00 -12.23
C ASP A 150 11.68 -3.53 -12.64
N LEU A 151 11.93 -2.62 -11.69
CA LEU A 151 12.04 -1.19 -11.94
C LEU A 151 13.28 -0.83 -12.74
N MET A 152 14.40 -1.55 -12.56
CA MET A 152 15.64 -1.33 -13.31
C MET A 152 15.55 -1.91 -14.73
N VAL A 153 14.93 -3.06 -14.91
CA VAL A 153 14.77 -3.71 -16.22
C VAL A 153 13.75 -2.97 -17.10
N GLY A 154 12.71 -2.40 -16.52
CA GLY A 154 11.71 -1.62 -17.27
C GLY A 154 12.11 -0.18 -17.61
N ALA A 155 13.35 0.22 -17.32
CA ALA A 155 13.92 1.53 -17.66
C ALA A 155 14.79 1.52 -18.93
N ASN A 156 14.93 0.36 -19.57
CA ASN A 156 15.53 0.19 -20.89
C ASN A 156 14.40 0.04 -21.92
#